data_04b18732f5ff3aff7078dc7bbade4587
#
_entry.id   04b18732f5ff3aff7078dc7bbade4587
#
_cell.length_a   1.000
_cell.length_b   1.000
_cell.length_c   1.000
_cell.angle_alpha   90.00
_cell.angle_beta   90.00
_cell.angle_gamma   90.00
#
_symmetry.space_group_name_H-M   'P 1'
#
loop_
_entity.id
_entity.type
_entity.pdbx_description
1 polymer ?
#
loop_
_entity_poly.entity_id
_entity_poly.type
_entity_poly.pdbx_seq_one_letter_code
_entity_poly.pdbx_strand_id
1 'polypeptide(L)'
;MLKEEEEIYRYLGIFTLTLFFIYIVSCVLNTQNNIIEGLTNQKKPLNIQDDLFSNLDKHLKENNDRLSDNLLIKKYKTQYEDSIIEIDTNTELKILQLTILYGNALANKDDKEAKKYLEEINLLQNLKASLKNTMKHVDKH
;
A
#
# COMPACT_ATOMS: atom_id res chain seq x y z
N MET A 1 -24.85 -26.03 -48.42
CA MET A 1 -23.61 -26.57 -47.82
C MET A 1 -22.83 -25.57 -47.00
N LEU A 2 -22.38 -24.43 -47.52
CA LEU A 2 -21.58 -23.48 -46.71
C LEU A 2 -22.34 -22.83 -45.53
N LYS A 3 -23.64 -22.59 -45.63
CA LYS A 3 -24.44 -22.02 -44.53
C LYS A 3 -24.69 -22.99 -43.37
N GLU A 4 -24.83 -24.27 -43.66
CA GLU A 4 -25.03 -25.30 -42.63
C GLU A 4 -23.74 -25.53 -41.80
N GLU A 5 -22.58 -25.44 -42.43
CA GLU A 5 -21.30 -25.54 -41.72
C GLU A 5 -21.07 -24.33 -40.78
N GLU A 6 -21.40 -23.11 -41.20
CA GLU A 6 -21.33 -21.92 -40.34
C GLU A 6 -22.25 -22.02 -39.11
N GLU A 7 -23.45 -22.56 -39.28
CA GLU A 7 -24.38 -22.76 -38.16
C GLU A 7 -23.87 -23.82 -37.18
N ILE A 8 -23.27 -24.90 -37.68
CA ILE A 8 -22.67 -25.94 -36.84
C ILE A 8 -21.51 -25.37 -35.99
N TYR A 9 -20.61 -24.58 -36.57
CA TYR A 9 -19.52 -23.94 -35.83
C TYR A 9 -20.01 -22.92 -34.80
N ARG A 10 -21.11 -22.23 -35.11
CA ARG A 10 -21.75 -21.30 -34.18
C ARG A 10 -22.35 -22.03 -32.99
N TYR A 11 -23.04 -23.13 -33.18
CA TYR A 11 -23.58 -23.95 -32.08
C TYR A 11 -22.47 -24.62 -31.28
N LEU A 12 -21.41 -25.07 -31.91
CA LEU A 12 -20.26 -25.67 -31.26
C LEU A 12 -19.53 -24.61 -30.37
N GLY A 13 -19.40 -23.39 -30.86
CA GLY A 13 -18.83 -22.28 -30.10
C GLY A 13 -19.67 -21.94 -28.85
N ILE A 14 -20.98 -21.83 -28.99
CA ILE A 14 -21.91 -21.58 -27.88
C ILE A 14 -21.85 -22.73 -26.85
N PHE A 15 -21.81 -23.97 -27.31
CA PHE A 15 -21.72 -25.13 -26.44
C PHE A 15 -20.42 -25.18 -25.65
N THR A 16 -19.30 -24.90 -26.30
CA THR A 16 -17.98 -24.81 -25.61
C THR A 16 -17.95 -23.70 -24.58
N LEU A 17 -18.53 -22.56 -24.89
CA LEU A 17 -18.59 -21.41 -24.01
C LEU A 17 -19.48 -21.67 -22.79
N THR A 18 -20.59 -22.36 -22.95
CA THR A 18 -21.46 -22.79 -21.83
C THR A 18 -20.76 -23.79 -20.91
N LEU A 19 -20.03 -24.77 -21.46
CA LEU A 19 -19.25 -25.71 -20.65
C LEU A 19 -18.18 -25.01 -19.85
N PHE A 20 -17.52 -24.00 -20.44
CA PHE A 20 -16.50 -23.18 -19.75
C PHE A 20 -17.10 -22.38 -18.60
N PHE A 21 -18.28 -21.79 -18.78
CA PHE A 21 -19.00 -21.11 -17.71
C PHE A 21 -19.39 -22.05 -16.56
N ILE A 22 -19.91 -23.24 -16.88
CA ILE A 22 -20.25 -24.26 -15.87
C ILE A 22 -19.01 -24.67 -15.08
N TYR A 23 -17.87 -24.82 -15.75
CA TYR A 23 -16.61 -25.14 -15.10
C TYR A 23 -16.15 -24.03 -14.13
N ILE A 24 -16.21 -22.76 -14.54
CA ILE A 24 -15.87 -21.62 -13.68
C ILE A 24 -16.78 -21.58 -12.44
N VAL A 25 -18.10 -21.70 -12.63
CA VAL A 25 -19.07 -21.70 -11.52
C VAL A 25 -18.80 -22.86 -10.56
N SER A 26 -18.52 -24.06 -11.08
CA SER A 26 -18.14 -25.22 -10.27
C SER A 26 -16.85 -25.00 -9.47
N CYS A 27 -15.83 -24.37 -10.06
CA CYS A 27 -14.59 -24.02 -9.36
C CYS A 27 -14.85 -23.04 -8.22
N VAL A 28 -15.65 -21.99 -8.46
CA VAL A 28 -15.98 -20.99 -7.44
C VAL A 28 -16.77 -21.61 -6.30
N LEU A 29 -17.79 -22.42 -6.58
CA LEU A 29 -18.61 -23.11 -5.58
C LEU A 29 -17.78 -24.12 -4.78
N ASN A 30 -16.87 -24.85 -5.42
CA ASN A 30 -16.01 -25.81 -4.72
C ASN A 30 -15.01 -25.10 -3.78
N THR A 31 -14.52 -23.94 -4.17
CA THR A 31 -13.64 -23.10 -3.33
C THR A 31 -14.43 -22.55 -2.12
N GLN A 32 -15.68 -22.12 -2.32
CA GLN A 32 -16.53 -21.65 -1.21
C GLN A 32 -16.90 -22.77 -0.24
N ASN A 33 -17.20 -23.97 -0.73
CA ASN A 33 -17.51 -25.11 0.13
C ASN A 33 -16.32 -25.54 1.00
N ASN A 34 -15.11 -25.54 0.45
CA ASN A 34 -13.89 -25.84 1.22
C ASN A 34 -13.61 -24.81 2.31
N ILE A 35 -13.97 -23.54 2.10
CA ILE A 35 -13.85 -22.49 3.11
C ILE A 35 -14.90 -22.68 4.22
N ILE A 36 -16.13 -23.06 3.87
CA ILE A 36 -17.23 -23.26 4.82
C ILE A 36 -17.03 -24.54 5.64
N GLU A 37 -16.56 -25.63 5.05
CA GLU A 37 -16.26 -26.87 5.79
C GLU A 37 -15.10 -26.72 6.78
N GLY A 38 -14.12 -25.88 6.49
CA GLY A 38 -13.06 -25.52 7.42
C GLY A 38 -13.56 -24.71 8.63
N LEU A 39 -14.68 -23.99 8.48
CA LEU A 39 -15.29 -23.17 9.53
C LEU A 39 -16.29 -23.95 10.43
N THR A 40 -16.89 -25.04 9.92
CA THR A 40 -17.94 -25.77 10.65
C THR A 40 -17.42 -26.89 11.56
N ASN A 41 -16.18 -27.33 11.42
CA ASN A 41 -15.63 -28.43 12.23
C ASN A 41 -14.94 -28.02 13.55
N GLN A 42 -14.99 -26.74 13.93
CA GLN A 42 -14.46 -26.31 15.23
C GLN A 42 -15.60 -26.01 16.22
N LYS A 43 -15.93 -27.00 17.05
CA LYS A 43 -16.74 -26.87 18.29
C LYS A 43 -15.93 -26.10 19.35
N LYS A 44 -15.73 -24.83 19.18
CA LYS A 44 -15.51 -23.77 20.17
C LYS A 44 -15.83 -22.45 19.48
N PRO A 45 -16.43 -21.45 20.13
CA PRO A 45 -16.41 -20.11 19.60
C PRO A 45 -14.93 -19.66 19.63
N LEU A 46 -14.19 -20.09 18.62
CA LEU A 46 -12.85 -19.59 18.39
C LEU A 46 -13.02 -18.13 18.03
N ASN A 47 -12.39 -17.30 18.80
CA ASN A 47 -12.24 -15.89 18.48
C ASN A 47 -11.28 -15.80 17.30
N ILE A 48 -11.76 -16.25 16.10
CA ILE A 48 -10.98 -16.38 14.87
C ILE A 48 -10.29 -15.05 14.54
N GLN A 49 -10.92 -13.93 14.91
CA GLN A 49 -10.33 -12.61 14.76
C GLN A 49 -9.13 -12.42 15.69
N ASP A 50 -9.22 -12.83 16.96
CA ASP A 50 -8.11 -12.65 17.92
C ASP A 50 -6.91 -13.51 17.53
N ASP A 51 -7.11 -14.74 17.07
CA ASP A 51 -6.04 -15.61 16.58
C ASP A 51 -5.42 -15.08 15.28
N LEU A 52 -6.24 -14.56 14.36
CA LEU A 52 -5.76 -13.95 13.11
C LEU A 52 -4.93 -12.70 13.40
N PHE A 53 -5.45 -11.80 14.24
CA PHE A 53 -4.72 -10.58 14.60
C PHE A 53 -3.47 -10.87 15.42
N SER A 54 -3.49 -11.85 16.32
CA SER A 54 -2.33 -12.30 17.08
C SER A 54 -1.23 -12.85 16.16
N ASN A 55 -1.58 -13.69 15.19
CA ASN A 55 -0.64 -14.21 14.21
C ASN A 55 -0.08 -13.10 13.31
N LEU A 56 -0.93 -12.17 12.85
CA LEU A 56 -0.51 -11.04 12.05
C LEU A 56 0.45 -10.14 12.84
N ASP A 57 0.13 -9.81 14.08
CA ASP A 57 0.98 -9.00 14.97
C ASP A 57 2.35 -9.65 15.18
N LYS A 58 2.38 -10.97 15.43
CA LYS A 58 3.63 -11.73 15.55
C LYS A 58 4.48 -11.65 14.29
N HIS A 59 3.89 -11.89 13.11
CA HIS A 59 4.63 -11.81 11.85
C HIS A 59 5.12 -10.40 11.53
N LEU A 60 4.33 -9.38 11.83
CA LEU A 60 4.74 -7.98 11.67
C LEU A 60 5.89 -7.64 12.60
N LYS A 61 5.84 -8.08 13.86
CA LYS A 61 6.90 -7.87 14.83
C LYS A 61 8.21 -8.56 14.41
N GLU A 62 8.15 -9.84 14.04
CA GLU A 62 9.30 -10.58 13.53
C GLU A 62 9.92 -9.90 12.30
N ASN A 63 9.09 -9.40 11.38
CA ASN A 63 9.57 -8.68 10.20
C ASN A 63 10.20 -7.32 10.56
N ASN A 64 9.60 -6.59 11.50
CA ASN A 64 10.15 -5.32 11.99
C ASN A 64 11.49 -5.52 12.71
N ASP A 65 11.61 -6.54 13.56
CA ASP A 65 12.85 -6.88 14.25
C ASP A 65 13.94 -7.23 13.23
N ARG A 66 13.63 -8.07 12.23
CA ARG A 66 14.56 -8.43 11.16
C ARG A 66 15.00 -7.21 10.33
N LEU A 67 14.09 -6.29 10.01
CA LEU A 67 14.43 -5.06 9.30
C LEU A 67 15.30 -4.13 10.16
N SER A 68 14.99 -4.01 11.44
CA SER A 68 15.79 -3.23 12.39
C SER A 68 17.21 -3.78 12.52
N ASP A 69 17.34 -5.10 12.60
CA ASP A 69 18.66 -5.78 12.66
C ASP A 69 19.44 -5.60 11.36
N ASN A 70 18.80 -5.71 10.20
CA ASN A 70 19.43 -5.48 8.90
C ASN A 70 19.93 -4.05 8.74
N LEU A 71 19.18 -3.07 9.24
CA LEU A 71 19.56 -1.66 9.22
C LEU A 71 20.57 -1.30 10.30
N LEU A 72 20.85 -2.24 11.25
CA LEU A 72 21.75 -2.02 12.38
C LEU A 72 21.40 -0.71 13.15
N ILE A 73 20.12 -0.45 13.36
CA ILE A 73 19.63 0.82 13.92
C ILE A 73 20.29 1.11 15.25
N LYS A 74 20.40 0.14 16.15
CA LYS A 74 21.07 0.29 17.46
C LYS A 74 22.53 0.71 17.34
N LYS A 75 23.24 0.19 16.31
CA LYS A 75 24.64 0.51 16.10
C LYS A 75 24.86 1.90 15.52
N TYR A 76 24.00 2.33 14.64
CA TYR A 76 24.12 3.57 13.88
C TYR A 76 23.06 4.61 14.28
N LYS A 77 22.50 4.50 15.48
CA LYS A 77 21.40 5.35 15.96
C LYS A 77 21.71 6.84 15.80
N THR A 78 22.84 7.28 16.33
CA THR A 78 23.25 8.70 16.25
C THR A 78 23.39 9.17 14.79
N GLN A 79 23.97 8.36 13.91
CA GLN A 79 24.10 8.72 12.50
C GLN A 79 22.74 8.84 11.80
N TYR A 80 21.77 7.97 12.15
CA TYR A 80 20.40 8.09 11.65
C TYR A 80 19.71 9.35 12.17
N GLU A 81 19.83 9.64 13.47
CA GLU A 81 19.28 10.84 14.11
C GLU A 81 19.85 12.10 13.46
N ASP A 82 21.17 12.21 13.35
CA ASP A 82 21.86 13.34 12.72
C ASP A 82 21.43 13.54 11.27
N SER A 83 21.36 12.44 10.48
CA SER A 83 20.92 12.50 9.09
C SER A 83 19.47 12.95 8.95
N ILE A 84 18.57 12.48 9.82
CA ILE A 84 17.16 12.88 9.81
C ILE A 84 17.02 14.36 10.17
N ILE A 85 17.77 14.85 11.17
CA ILE A 85 17.78 16.27 11.57
C ILE A 85 18.28 17.14 10.43
N GLU A 86 19.34 16.73 9.74
CA GLU A 86 19.90 17.50 8.63
C GLU A 86 18.93 17.56 7.43
N ILE A 87 18.28 16.44 7.10
CA ILE A 87 17.25 16.40 6.05
C ILE A 87 16.04 17.26 6.45
N ASP A 88 15.59 17.21 7.69
CA ASP A 88 14.47 18.03 8.20
C ASP A 88 14.81 19.52 8.11
N THR A 89 16.00 19.93 8.54
CA THR A 89 16.47 21.31 8.45
C THR A 89 16.55 21.81 7.01
N ASN A 90 17.10 21.00 6.10
CA ASN A 90 17.17 21.33 4.68
C ASN A 90 15.76 21.47 4.06
N THR A 91 14.86 20.56 4.44
CA THR A 91 13.46 20.60 4.00
C THR A 91 12.77 21.88 4.48
N GLU A 92 13.01 22.30 5.70
CA GLU A 92 12.46 23.55 6.28
C GLU A 92 12.93 24.80 5.55
N LEU A 93 14.25 24.89 5.28
CA LEU A 93 14.82 25.97 4.48
C LEU A 93 14.24 26.02 3.06
N LYS A 94 14.01 24.86 2.47
CA LYS A 94 13.39 24.77 1.14
C LYS A 94 11.94 25.22 1.15
N ILE A 95 11.17 24.85 2.17
CA ILE A 95 9.79 25.34 2.37
C ILE A 95 9.78 26.86 2.48
N LEU A 96 10.70 27.44 3.29
CA LEU A 96 10.80 28.88 3.43
C LEU A 96 11.10 29.58 2.09
N GLN A 97 12.06 29.04 1.33
CA GLN A 97 12.37 29.56 -0.01
C GLN A 97 11.14 29.52 -0.94
N LEU A 98 10.45 28.39 -1.00
CA LEU A 98 9.27 28.22 -1.83
C LEU A 98 8.12 29.14 -1.37
N THR A 99 7.98 29.38 -0.07
CA THR A 99 6.99 30.30 0.47
C THR A 99 7.21 31.73 -0.02
N ILE A 100 8.47 32.18 -0.08
CA ILE A 100 8.82 33.50 -0.64
C ILE A 100 8.49 33.55 -2.13
N LEU A 101 8.85 32.51 -2.89
CA LEU A 101 8.56 32.43 -4.33
C LEU A 101 7.05 32.39 -4.60
N TYR A 102 6.29 31.67 -3.80
CA TYR A 102 4.84 31.63 -3.83
C TYR A 102 4.23 33.02 -3.61
N GLY A 103 4.70 33.73 -2.58
CA GLY A 103 4.26 35.11 -2.32
C GLY A 103 4.55 36.07 -3.49
N ASN A 104 5.74 35.95 -4.10
CA ASN A 104 6.11 36.74 -5.30
C ASN A 104 5.22 36.39 -6.51
N ALA A 105 4.93 35.11 -6.75
CA ALA A 105 4.05 34.69 -7.83
C ALA A 105 2.64 35.25 -7.66
N LEU A 106 2.08 35.24 -6.43
CA LEU A 106 0.79 35.84 -6.13
C LEU A 106 0.79 37.35 -6.37
N ALA A 107 1.84 38.07 -5.95
CA ALA A 107 1.96 39.50 -6.19
C ALA A 107 1.99 39.86 -7.68
N ASN A 108 2.59 38.99 -8.48
CA ASN A 108 2.67 39.14 -9.95
C ASN A 108 1.46 38.56 -10.68
N LYS A 109 0.45 38.03 -9.98
CA LYS A 109 -0.74 37.37 -10.54
C LYS A 109 -0.39 36.18 -11.44
N ASP A 110 0.68 35.48 -11.15
CA ASP A 110 1.10 34.26 -11.85
C ASP A 110 0.54 33.03 -11.12
N ASP A 111 -0.73 32.75 -11.38
CA ASP A 111 -1.46 31.65 -10.72
C ASP A 111 -0.84 30.29 -11.02
N LYS A 112 -0.21 30.12 -12.17
CA LYS A 112 0.42 28.86 -12.58
C LYS A 112 1.65 28.55 -11.74
N GLU A 113 2.55 29.52 -11.60
CA GLU A 113 3.75 29.34 -10.77
C GLU A 113 3.37 29.29 -9.28
N ALA A 114 2.39 30.09 -8.83
CA ALA A 114 1.88 30.03 -7.47
C ALA A 114 1.37 28.64 -7.13
N LYS A 115 0.55 28.03 -7.99
CA LYS A 115 0.05 26.66 -7.80
C LYS A 115 1.18 25.64 -7.69
N LYS A 116 2.17 25.73 -8.57
CA LYS A 116 3.34 24.83 -8.56
C LYS A 116 4.12 24.93 -7.25
N TYR A 117 4.43 26.13 -6.75
CA TYR A 117 5.13 26.31 -5.48
C TYR A 117 4.31 25.77 -4.32
N LEU A 118 2.98 25.96 -4.32
CA LEU A 118 2.12 25.41 -3.28
C LEU A 118 2.12 23.89 -3.27
N GLU A 119 2.11 23.24 -4.43
CA GLU A 119 2.20 21.78 -4.54
C GLU A 119 3.54 21.26 -4.00
N GLU A 120 4.64 21.93 -4.33
CA GLU A 120 5.97 21.57 -3.81
C GLU A 120 6.05 21.76 -2.29
N ILE A 121 5.50 22.83 -1.73
CA ILE A 121 5.42 23.06 -0.29
C ILE A 121 4.66 21.92 0.40
N ASN A 122 3.51 21.50 -0.14
CA ASN A 122 2.72 20.41 0.41
C ASN A 122 3.49 19.08 0.41
N LEU A 123 4.23 18.78 -0.66
CA LEU A 123 5.08 17.58 -0.72
C LEU A 123 6.18 17.59 0.36
N LEU A 124 6.83 18.74 0.57
CA LEU A 124 7.86 18.88 1.58
C LEU A 124 7.29 18.81 3.00
N GLN A 125 6.09 19.33 3.24
CA GLN A 125 5.40 19.18 4.53
C GLN A 125 5.06 17.71 4.83
N ASN A 126 4.64 16.95 3.83
CA ASN A 126 4.43 15.52 3.97
C ASN A 126 5.73 14.77 4.25
N LEU A 127 6.84 15.17 3.61
CA LEU A 127 8.17 14.63 3.90
C LEU A 127 8.57 14.90 5.38
N LYS A 128 8.36 16.11 5.89
CA LYS A 128 8.62 16.43 7.31
C LYS A 128 7.82 15.54 8.26
N ALA A 129 6.56 15.32 7.97
CA ALA A 129 5.73 14.40 8.77
C ALA A 129 6.28 12.96 8.77
N SER A 130 6.77 12.50 7.62
CA SER A 130 7.41 11.19 7.46
C SER A 130 8.72 11.12 8.26
N LEU A 131 9.59 12.12 8.15
CA LEU A 131 10.85 12.20 8.91
C LEU A 131 10.62 12.16 10.43
N LYS A 132 9.61 12.88 10.92
CA LYS A 132 9.22 12.84 12.33
C LYS A 132 8.80 11.43 12.78
N ASN A 133 8.09 10.68 11.93
CA ASN A 133 7.70 9.31 12.25
C ASN A 133 8.91 8.37 12.21
N THR A 134 9.83 8.57 11.27
CA THR A 134 11.09 7.82 11.18
C THR A 134 11.96 8.08 12.42
N MET A 135 12.10 9.33 12.86
CA MET A 135 12.82 9.67 14.08
C MET A 135 12.24 8.93 15.29
N LYS A 136 10.92 8.96 15.47
CA LYS A 136 10.27 8.21 16.57
C LYS A 136 10.53 6.70 16.51
N HIS A 137 10.74 6.16 15.32
CA HIS A 137 11.09 4.75 15.18
C HIS A 137 12.53 4.48 15.59
N VAL A 138 13.46 5.34 15.17
CA VAL A 138 14.88 5.27 15.56
C VAL A 138 15.04 5.45 17.08
N ASP A 139 14.30 6.36 17.69
CA ASP A 139 14.33 6.62 19.15
C ASP A 139 13.93 5.40 20.00
N LYS A 140 13.05 4.53 19.47
CA LYS A 140 12.57 3.33 20.18
C LYS A 140 13.58 2.20 20.24
N HIS A 141 14.59 2.22 19.40
CA HIS A 141 15.65 1.20 19.31
C HIS A 141 16.97 1.68 19.86
#